data_9e3dd3ea47ca2332c8aa6562ede6b5fa
#
_entry.id   9e3dd3ea47ca2332c8aa6562ede6b5fa
#
_cell.length_a   1.000
_cell.length_b   1.000
_cell.length_c   1.000
_cell.angle_alpha   90.00
_cell.angle_beta   90.00
_cell.angle_gamma   90.00
#
_symmetry.space_group_name_H-M   'P 1'
#
loop_
_entity.id
_entity.type
_entity.pdbx_description
1 polymer ?
#
loop_
_entity_poly.entity_id
_entity_poly.type
_entity_poly.pdbx_seq_one_letter_code
_entity_poly.pdbx_strand_id
1 'polypeptide(L)'
;MSKMDELYNGLYDFCNENHCWNAWNTAKEWNADLGVDYGPACYTALVKAEKIERRTRYGSKTYEYRIVPTGTIKEAMEQAQRQREKDNAEYTINHYDESIARVRARYEEMIKQAEEQLARDLEWEVEKLEKAKTTLAQMF
;
A
#
# COMPACT_ATOMS: atom_id res chain seq x y z
N MET A 1 -27.69 22.47 -19.64
CA MET A 1 -27.37 21.84 -18.35
C MET A 1 -27.24 22.91 -17.29
N SER A 2 -27.84 22.74 -16.12
CA SER A 2 -27.75 23.70 -15.03
C SER A 2 -26.38 23.65 -14.37
N LYS A 3 -25.99 24.72 -13.66
CA LYS A 3 -24.76 24.74 -12.87
C LYS A 3 -24.73 23.62 -11.83
N MET A 4 -25.88 23.31 -11.25
CA MET A 4 -26.06 22.22 -10.29
C MET A 4 -25.69 20.86 -10.92
N ASP A 5 -26.19 20.60 -12.12
CA ASP A 5 -25.91 19.36 -12.85
C ASP A 5 -24.43 19.28 -13.26
N GLU A 6 -23.85 20.39 -13.69
CA GLU A 6 -22.41 20.47 -14.02
C GLU A 6 -21.55 20.17 -12.81
N LEU A 7 -21.88 20.75 -11.65
CA LEU A 7 -21.16 20.49 -10.40
C LEU A 7 -21.28 19.02 -10.00
N TYR A 8 -22.47 18.46 -10.03
CA TYR A 8 -22.67 17.04 -9.70
C TYR A 8 -21.88 16.11 -10.61
N ASN A 9 -21.94 16.37 -11.92
CA ASN A 9 -21.19 15.56 -12.89
C ASN A 9 -19.68 15.68 -12.69
N GLY A 10 -19.19 16.88 -12.37
CA GLY A 10 -17.78 17.10 -12.03
C GLY A 10 -17.36 16.35 -10.76
N LEU A 11 -18.18 16.37 -9.72
CA LEU A 11 -17.96 15.61 -8.49
C LEU A 11 -17.93 14.10 -8.75
N TYR A 12 -18.91 13.62 -9.53
CA TYR A 12 -19.00 12.22 -9.89
C TYR A 12 -17.75 11.75 -10.65
N ASP A 13 -17.37 12.47 -11.70
CA ASP A 13 -16.22 12.12 -12.52
C ASP A 13 -14.92 12.16 -11.72
N PHE A 14 -14.75 13.18 -10.91
CA PHE A 14 -13.57 13.31 -10.03
C PHE A 14 -13.46 12.15 -9.03
N CYS A 15 -14.57 11.82 -8.38
CA CYS A 15 -14.60 10.71 -7.41
C CYS A 15 -14.37 9.37 -8.09
N ASN A 16 -14.90 9.19 -9.31
CA ASN A 16 -14.70 7.97 -10.08
C ASN A 16 -13.24 7.79 -10.52
N GLU A 17 -12.60 8.87 -10.98
CA GLU A 17 -11.20 8.84 -11.42
C GLU A 17 -10.22 8.66 -10.26
N ASN A 18 -10.50 9.29 -9.12
CA ASN A 18 -9.60 9.32 -7.96
C ASN A 18 -10.00 8.34 -6.85
N HIS A 19 -11.09 7.58 -7.03
CA HIS A 19 -11.59 6.63 -6.03
C HIS A 19 -11.83 7.26 -4.64
N CYS A 20 -12.37 8.49 -4.62
CA CYS A 20 -12.55 9.27 -3.40
C CYS A 20 -14.03 9.49 -3.03
N TRP A 21 -14.87 8.48 -3.24
CA TRP A 21 -16.32 8.53 -2.98
C TRP A 21 -16.69 8.87 -1.54
N ASN A 22 -15.82 8.56 -0.58
CA ASN A 22 -16.04 8.84 0.83
C ASN A 22 -15.42 10.15 1.31
N ALA A 23 -14.84 10.93 0.42
CA ALA A 23 -14.18 12.17 0.77
C ALA A 23 -15.16 13.25 1.18
N TRP A 24 -14.96 13.84 2.35
CA TRP A 24 -15.65 14.99 2.84
C TRP A 24 -14.78 16.23 2.63
N ASN A 25 -15.20 17.13 1.78
CA ASN A 25 -14.50 18.38 1.51
C ASN A 25 -15.42 19.57 1.60
N THR A 26 -14.89 20.74 1.98
CA THR A 26 -15.62 21.99 1.91
C THR A 26 -15.88 22.38 0.45
N ALA A 27 -16.83 23.30 0.21
CA ALA A 27 -17.07 23.82 -1.14
C ALA A 27 -15.78 24.40 -1.76
N LYS A 28 -14.99 25.11 -0.97
CA LYS A 28 -13.72 25.69 -1.41
C LYS A 28 -12.71 24.59 -1.83
N GLU A 29 -12.61 23.51 -1.05
CA GLU A 29 -11.73 22.39 -1.36
C GLU A 29 -12.19 21.63 -2.61
N TRP A 30 -13.50 21.38 -2.75
CA TRP A 30 -14.04 20.76 -3.95
C TRP A 30 -13.84 21.62 -5.19
N ASN A 31 -14.07 22.92 -5.08
CA ASN A 31 -13.85 23.85 -6.17
C ASN A 31 -12.38 23.84 -6.63
N ALA A 32 -11.45 23.81 -5.68
CA ALA A 32 -10.02 23.73 -5.99
C ALA A 32 -9.67 22.43 -6.72
N ASP A 33 -10.17 21.30 -6.24
CA ASP A 33 -9.91 19.98 -6.84
C ASP A 33 -10.52 19.86 -8.24
N LEU A 34 -11.71 20.42 -8.45
CA LEU A 34 -12.40 20.37 -9.74
C LEU A 34 -11.95 21.46 -10.72
N GLY A 35 -11.17 22.47 -10.25
CA GLY A 35 -10.78 23.60 -11.08
C GLY A 35 -11.95 24.51 -11.44
N VAL A 36 -12.92 24.68 -10.56
CA VAL A 36 -14.16 25.46 -10.76
C VAL A 36 -14.38 26.45 -9.63
N ASP A 37 -15.35 27.32 -9.78
CA ASP A 37 -15.73 28.32 -8.79
C ASP A 37 -17.24 28.41 -8.65
N TYR A 38 -17.85 27.33 -8.14
CA TYR A 38 -19.28 27.32 -7.83
C TYR A 38 -19.57 27.91 -6.44
N GLY A 39 -20.59 28.75 -6.38
CA GLY A 39 -21.02 29.36 -5.13
C GLY A 39 -21.70 28.37 -4.17
N PRO A 40 -21.86 28.74 -2.89
CA PRO A 40 -22.52 27.91 -1.88
C PRO A 40 -23.95 27.48 -2.27
N ALA A 41 -24.65 28.29 -3.05
CA ALA A 41 -26.01 28.00 -3.49
C ALA A 41 -26.09 26.71 -4.35
N CYS A 42 -25.08 26.44 -5.18
CA CYS A 42 -25.02 25.22 -5.98
C CYS A 42 -24.91 23.98 -5.09
N TYR A 43 -24.04 24.02 -4.06
CA TYR A 43 -23.89 22.95 -3.10
C TYR A 43 -25.16 22.73 -2.27
N THR A 44 -25.79 23.81 -1.81
CA THR A 44 -27.07 23.75 -1.07
C THR A 44 -28.18 23.13 -1.93
N ALA A 45 -28.25 23.49 -3.20
CA ALA A 45 -29.21 22.91 -4.14
C ALA A 45 -29.02 21.39 -4.33
N LEU A 46 -27.78 20.93 -4.42
CA LEU A 46 -27.47 19.51 -4.52
C LEU A 46 -27.81 18.76 -3.22
N VAL A 47 -27.62 19.36 -2.05
CA VAL A 47 -28.04 18.81 -0.76
C VAL A 47 -29.56 18.63 -0.72
N LYS A 48 -30.32 19.66 -1.13
CA LYS A 48 -31.78 19.59 -1.22
C LYS A 48 -32.29 18.54 -2.20
N ALA A 49 -31.55 18.32 -3.30
CA ALA A 49 -31.84 17.30 -4.29
C ALA A 49 -31.41 15.90 -3.85
N GLU A 50 -30.84 15.77 -2.65
CA GLU A 50 -30.34 14.50 -2.10
C GLU A 50 -29.23 13.84 -2.94
N LYS A 51 -28.50 14.64 -3.71
CA LYS A 51 -27.38 14.17 -4.55
C LYS A 51 -26.05 14.22 -3.84
N ILE A 52 -25.92 15.11 -2.86
CA ILE A 52 -24.78 15.19 -1.96
C ILE A 52 -25.25 15.31 -0.51
N GLU A 53 -24.40 14.90 0.41
CA GLU A 53 -24.62 15.04 1.86
C GLU A 53 -23.84 16.21 2.39
N ARG A 54 -24.32 16.78 3.49
CA ARG A 54 -23.66 17.89 4.18
C ARG A 54 -23.49 17.58 5.65
N ARG A 55 -22.34 17.94 6.20
CA ARG A 55 -22.10 17.92 7.65
C ARG A 55 -21.26 19.14 8.03
N THR A 56 -21.27 19.49 9.30
CA THR A 56 -20.37 20.52 9.83
C THR A 56 -19.00 19.91 10.10
N ARG A 57 -17.94 20.58 9.65
CA ARG A 57 -16.56 20.16 9.96
C ARG A 57 -16.31 20.29 11.46
N TYR A 58 -15.74 19.26 12.07
CA TYR A 58 -15.44 19.26 13.49
C TYR A 58 -14.59 20.49 13.89
N GLY A 59 -15.01 21.20 14.94
CA GLY A 59 -14.33 22.39 15.43
C GLY A 59 -14.48 23.65 14.55
N SER A 60 -15.39 23.63 13.56
CA SER A 60 -15.61 24.73 12.62
C SER A 60 -17.10 24.91 12.35
N LYS A 61 -17.47 26.10 11.86
CA LYS A 61 -18.81 26.39 11.35
C LYS A 61 -18.94 26.09 9.86
N THR A 62 -17.88 25.62 9.22
CA THR A 62 -17.81 25.34 7.79
C THR A 62 -18.47 24.00 7.48
N TYR A 63 -19.27 23.96 6.41
CA TYR A 63 -19.87 22.74 5.92
C TYR A 63 -18.91 21.95 5.04
N GLU A 64 -18.96 20.63 5.17
CA GLU A 64 -18.31 19.68 4.27
C GLU A 64 -19.38 18.93 3.49
N TYR A 65 -19.03 18.51 2.28
CA TYR A 65 -19.94 17.84 1.34
C TYR A 65 -19.33 16.54 0.84
N ARG A 66 -20.17 15.54 0.65
CA ARG A 66 -19.83 14.26 0.08
C ARG A 66 -20.92 13.82 -0.88
N ILE A 67 -20.54 13.18 -1.99
CA ILE A 67 -21.51 12.61 -2.92
C ILE A 67 -22.32 11.49 -2.25
N VAL A 68 -23.62 11.45 -2.49
CA VAL A 68 -24.50 10.41 -1.92
C VAL A 68 -24.36 9.14 -2.75
N PRO A 69 -24.04 8.00 -2.13
CA PRO A 69 -23.94 6.73 -2.84
C PRO A 69 -25.29 6.30 -3.42
N THR A 70 -25.36 6.22 -4.74
CA THR A 70 -26.46 5.60 -5.49
C THR A 70 -26.04 4.18 -5.92
N GLY A 71 -26.94 3.42 -6.56
CA GLY A 71 -26.61 2.06 -7.02
C GLY A 71 -25.33 1.98 -7.83
N THR A 72 -25.18 2.82 -8.85
CA THR A 72 -23.96 2.86 -9.69
C THR A 72 -22.73 3.32 -8.91
N ILE A 73 -22.88 4.30 -8.04
CA ILE A 73 -21.78 4.79 -7.19
C ILE A 73 -21.36 3.72 -6.20
N LYS A 74 -22.32 3.01 -5.60
CA LYS A 74 -22.01 1.89 -4.68
C LYS A 74 -21.23 0.79 -5.40
N GLU A 75 -21.60 0.44 -6.61
CA GLU A 75 -20.86 -0.54 -7.42
C GLU A 75 -19.43 -0.08 -7.70
N ALA A 76 -19.25 1.19 -8.06
CA ALA A 76 -17.92 1.77 -8.28
C ALA A 76 -17.08 1.75 -7.00
N MET A 77 -17.67 2.08 -5.85
CA MET A 77 -17.00 2.03 -4.55
C MET A 77 -16.58 0.61 -4.18
N GLU A 78 -17.45 -0.37 -4.39
CA GLU A 78 -17.17 -1.78 -4.12
C GLU A 78 -16.05 -2.30 -5.01
N GLN A 79 -16.06 -1.96 -6.31
CA GLN A 79 -14.99 -2.34 -7.23
C GLN A 79 -13.64 -1.71 -6.84
N ALA A 80 -13.65 -0.42 -6.49
CA ALA A 80 -12.45 0.27 -6.03
C ALA A 80 -11.89 -0.36 -4.74
N GLN A 81 -12.76 -0.76 -3.82
CA GLN A 81 -12.36 -1.43 -2.59
C GLN A 81 -11.76 -2.82 -2.87
N ARG A 82 -12.38 -3.61 -3.73
CA ARG A 82 -11.87 -4.92 -4.14
C ARG A 82 -10.50 -4.80 -4.79
N GLN A 83 -10.32 -3.79 -5.65
CA GLN A 83 -9.05 -3.57 -6.33
C GLN A 83 -7.95 -3.19 -5.32
N ARG A 84 -8.25 -2.34 -4.35
CA ARG A 84 -7.30 -1.99 -3.27
C ARG A 84 -6.92 -3.20 -2.43
N GLU A 85 -7.90 -4.03 -2.07
CA GLU A 85 -7.65 -5.26 -1.30
C GLU A 85 -6.76 -6.23 -2.08
N LYS A 86 -7.02 -6.37 -3.39
CA LYS A 86 -6.19 -7.18 -4.28
C LYS A 86 -4.77 -6.65 -4.36
N ASP A 87 -4.60 -5.35 -4.58
CA ASP A 87 -3.28 -4.71 -4.68
C ASP A 87 -2.50 -4.86 -3.38
N ASN A 88 -3.16 -4.70 -2.23
CA ASN A 88 -2.55 -4.88 -0.92
C ASN A 88 -2.15 -6.34 -0.68
N ALA A 89 -2.98 -7.30 -1.10
CA ALA A 89 -2.65 -8.72 -1.00
C ALA A 89 -1.45 -9.08 -1.87
N GLU A 90 -1.41 -8.59 -3.11
CA GLU A 90 -0.28 -8.80 -4.03
C GLU A 90 1.01 -8.19 -3.47
N TYR A 91 0.95 -6.97 -2.95
CA TYR A 91 2.08 -6.32 -2.30
C TYR A 91 2.59 -7.14 -1.11
N THR A 92 1.69 -7.63 -0.27
CA THR A 92 2.03 -8.44 0.90
C THR A 92 2.70 -9.76 0.50
N ILE A 93 2.17 -10.44 -0.52
CA ILE A 93 2.75 -11.68 -1.05
C ILE A 93 4.17 -11.41 -1.54
N ASN A 94 4.36 -10.39 -2.36
CA ASN A 94 5.68 -10.04 -2.91
C ASN A 94 6.67 -9.68 -1.80
N HIS A 95 6.22 -8.96 -0.77
CA HIS A 95 7.04 -8.60 0.37
C HIS A 95 7.55 -9.84 1.12
N TYR A 96 6.67 -10.80 1.38
CA TYR A 96 7.06 -12.04 2.06
C TYR A 96 7.92 -12.94 1.19
N ASP A 97 7.66 -13.02 -0.12
CA ASP A 97 8.51 -13.78 -1.04
C ASP A 97 9.95 -13.25 -1.03
N GLU A 98 10.13 -11.94 -1.08
CA GLU A 98 11.43 -11.30 -0.99
C GLU A 98 12.10 -11.55 0.37
N SER A 99 11.33 -11.46 1.45
CA SER A 99 11.82 -11.73 2.80
C SER A 99 12.29 -13.17 2.96
N ILE A 100 11.54 -14.13 2.43
CA ILE A 100 11.90 -15.55 2.42
C ILE A 100 13.19 -15.77 1.63
N ALA A 101 13.30 -15.15 0.46
CA ALA A 101 14.50 -15.26 -0.38
C ALA A 101 15.75 -14.74 0.36
N ARG A 102 15.62 -13.59 1.06
CA ARG A 102 16.72 -13.03 1.85
C ARG A 102 17.13 -13.95 3.01
N VAL A 103 16.16 -14.52 3.70
CA VAL A 103 16.43 -15.45 4.81
C VAL A 103 17.15 -16.70 4.29
N ARG A 104 16.70 -17.27 3.19
CA ARG A 104 17.35 -18.43 2.56
C ARG A 104 18.77 -18.12 2.15
N ALA A 105 19.00 -17.01 1.47
CA ALA A 105 20.34 -16.59 1.05
C ALA A 105 21.28 -16.43 2.22
N ARG A 106 20.81 -15.85 3.32
CA ARG A 106 21.62 -15.69 4.55
C ARG A 106 22.03 -17.05 5.14
N TYR A 107 21.10 -17.99 5.24
CA TYR A 107 21.39 -19.31 5.78
C TYR A 107 22.28 -20.14 4.85
N GLU A 108 22.07 -20.06 3.55
CA GLU A 108 22.94 -20.70 2.57
C GLU A 108 24.41 -20.21 2.69
N GLU A 109 24.59 -18.90 2.86
CA GLU A 109 25.92 -18.32 3.07
C GLU A 109 26.53 -18.78 4.41
N MET A 110 25.73 -18.86 5.47
CA MET A 110 26.20 -19.38 6.77
C MET A 110 26.62 -20.84 6.67
N ILE A 111 25.86 -21.67 5.96
CA ILE A 111 26.18 -23.08 5.72
C ILE A 111 27.48 -23.19 4.93
N LYS A 112 27.65 -22.40 3.88
CA LYS A 112 28.87 -22.37 3.06
C LYS A 112 30.08 -21.99 3.91
N GLN A 113 29.99 -20.97 4.74
CA GLN A 113 31.06 -20.56 5.63
C GLN A 113 31.39 -21.64 6.66
N ALA A 114 30.37 -22.32 7.21
CA ALA A 114 30.57 -23.40 8.15
C ALA A 114 31.29 -24.61 7.48
N GLU A 115 30.92 -24.96 6.25
CA GLU A 115 31.58 -26.03 5.48
C GLU A 115 33.02 -25.68 5.17
N GLU A 116 33.31 -24.45 4.78
CA GLU A 116 34.67 -23.99 4.52
C GLU A 116 35.54 -24.03 5.80
N GLN A 117 34.95 -23.63 6.93
CA GLN A 117 35.65 -23.70 8.23
C GLN A 117 35.92 -25.14 8.65
N LEU A 118 34.95 -26.03 8.46
CA LEU A 118 35.11 -27.45 8.72
C LEU A 118 36.28 -28.03 7.91
N ALA A 119 36.30 -27.72 6.59
CA ALA A 119 37.37 -28.19 5.71
C ALA A 119 38.75 -27.73 6.18
N ARG A 120 38.88 -26.46 6.59
CA ARG A 120 40.14 -25.92 7.14
C ARG A 120 40.55 -26.60 8.43
N ASP A 121 39.62 -26.81 9.33
CA ASP A 121 39.89 -27.43 10.63
C ASP A 121 40.28 -28.88 10.48
N LEU A 122 39.64 -29.64 9.56
CA LEU A 122 39.98 -31.00 9.27
C LEU A 122 41.38 -31.10 8.63
N GLU A 123 41.71 -30.22 7.70
CA GLU A 123 43.03 -30.18 7.06
C GLU A 123 44.13 -29.99 8.10
N TRP A 124 43.92 -29.06 9.04
CA TRP A 124 44.87 -28.80 10.11
C TRP A 124 45.07 -30.01 11.05
N GLU A 125 43.97 -30.68 11.43
CA GLU A 125 44.03 -31.89 12.26
C GLU A 125 44.71 -33.04 11.51
N VAL A 126 44.46 -33.23 10.22
CA VAL A 126 45.10 -34.21 9.40
C VAL A 126 46.61 -33.96 9.31
N GLU A 127 47.05 -32.70 9.13
CA GLU A 127 48.46 -32.35 9.12
C GLU A 127 49.15 -32.69 10.43
N LYS A 128 48.51 -32.42 11.57
CA LYS A 128 49.02 -32.79 12.88
C LYS A 128 49.18 -34.30 13.04
N LEU A 129 48.19 -35.07 12.60
CA LEU A 129 48.20 -36.51 12.64
C LEU A 129 49.35 -37.07 11.80
N GLU A 130 49.54 -36.55 10.59
CA GLU A 130 50.64 -37.00 9.72
C GLU A 130 52.02 -36.68 10.32
N LYS A 131 52.18 -35.52 10.93
CA LYS A 131 53.39 -35.16 11.64
C LYS A 131 53.68 -36.10 12.82
N ALA A 132 52.65 -36.44 13.59
CA ALA A 132 52.79 -37.38 14.69
C ALA A 132 53.19 -38.79 14.23
N LYS A 133 52.59 -39.28 13.11
CA LYS A 133 52.94 -40.54 12.51
C LYS A 133 54.37 -40.54 12.03
N THR A 134 54.84 -39.49 11.37
CA THR A 134 56.22 -39.34 10.92
C THR A 134 57.20 -39.34 12.08
N THR A 135 56.90 -38.61 13.13
CA THR A 135 57.71 -38.59 14.33
C THR A 135 57.83 -39.96 14.97
N LEU A 136 56.74 -40.69 15.10
CA LEU A 136 56.73 -42.03 15.64
C LEU A 136 57.57 -42.99 14.77
N ALA A 137 57.44 -42.92 13.48
CA ALA A 137 58.24 -43.76 12.53
C ALA A 137 59.71 -43.49 12.63
N GLN A 138 60.15 -42.26 12.92
CA GLN A 138 61.54 -41.87 13.09
C GLN A 138 62.16 -42.34 14.41
N MET A 139 61.31 -42.61 15.40
CA MET A 139 61.76 -43.07 16.70
C MET A 139 62.03 -44.56 16.77
N PHE A 140 61.51 -45.27 15.82
CA PHE A 140 61.62 -46.72 15.74
C PHE A 140 62.15 -47.12 14.34
#